data_d9e705152194f3e4b18e0d8c057a6b75
#
_entry.id   d9e705152194f3e4b18e0d8c057a6b75
#
_cell.length_a   1.000
_cell.length_b   1.000
_cell.length_c   1.000
_cell.angle_alpha   90.00
_cell.angle_beta   90.00
_cell.angle_gamma   90.00
#
_symmetry.space_group_name_H-M   'P 1'
#
loop_
_entity.id
_entity.type
_entity.pdbx_description
1 polymer ?
#
loop_
_entity_poly.entity_id
_entity_poly.type
_entity_poly.pdbx_seq_one_letter_code
_entity_poly.pdbx_strand_id
1 'polypeptide(L)' 'MKAKDANKLSTLRMVKSNLMNRQIEKGGELTDEEITKAMQSLVKQRRDSIDQYKAAGRDELAEKEAAEIAVIEEYLPQAA' A
#
# COMPACT_ATOMS: atom_id res chain seq x y z
N MET A 1 -12.89 -9.82 -16.92
CA MET A 1 -11.91 -8.90 -16.35
C MET A 1 -12.55 -7.97 -15.34
N LYS A 2 -12.00 -7.90 -14.22
CA LYS A 2 -12.55 -7.10 -13.13
C LYS A 2 -11.65 -5.93 -12.80
N ALA A 3 -12.24 -4.79 -12.51
CA ALA A 3 -11.51 -3.62 -12.09
C ALA A 3 -10.70 -3.92 -10.81
N LYS A 4 -11.24 -4.78 -9.96
CA LYS A 4 -10.56 -5.20 -8.74
C LYS A 4 -9.23 -5.90 -9.02
N ASP A 5 -9.20 -6.77 -10.03
CA ASP A 5 -7.99 -7.49 -10.40
C ASP A 5 -6.92 -6.55 -10.92
N ALA A 6 -7.32 -5.56 -11.72
CA ALA A 6 -6.38 -4.58 -12.25
C ALA A 6 -5.81 -3.72 -11.12
N ASN A 7 -6.64 -3.31 -10.18
CA ASN A 7 -6.18 -2.53 -9.03
C ASN A 7 -5.23 -3.35 -8.16
N LYS A 8 -5.54 -4.62 -7.97
CA LYS A 8 -4.70 -5.50 -7.17
C LYS A 8 -3.32 -5.64 -7.80
N LEU A 9 -3.25 -5.87 -9.11
CA LEU A 9 -1.98 -5.98 -9.81
C LEU A 9 -1.18 -4.69 -9.72
N SER A 10 -1.82 -3.55 -9.95
CA SER A 10 -1.15 -2.25 -9.87
C SER A 10 -0.60 -2.01 -8.47
N THR A 11 -1.39 -2.33 -7.46
CA THR A 11 -0.98 -2.14 -6.07
C THR A 11 0.20 -3.02 -5.72
N LEU A 12 0.17 -4.29 -6.15
CA LEU A 12 1.27 -5.20 -5.89
C LEU A 12 2.55 -4.76 -6.57
N ARG A 13 2.46 -4.25 -7.78
CA ARG A 13 3.62 -3.72 -8.49
C ARG A 13 4.21 -2.52 -7.76
N MET A 14 3.36 -1.65 -7.28
CA MET A 14 3.79 -0.48 -6.53
C MET A 14 4.48 -0.88 -5.23
N VAL A 15 3.93 -1.85 -4.51
CA VAL A 15 4.53 -2.36 -3.28
C VAL A 15 5.90 -2.95 -3.57
N LYS A 16 6.01 -3.77 -4.60
CA LYS A 16 7.29 -4.36 -5.00
C LYS A 16 8.32 -3.30 -5.31
N SER A 17 7.94 -2.29 -6.10
CA SER A 17 8.85 -1.20 -6.46
C SER A 17 9.31 -0.44 -5.22
N ASN A 18 8.41 -0.19 -4.29
CA ASN A 18 8.74 0.50 -3.06
C ASN A 18 9.76 -0.31 -2.24
N LEU A 19 9.52 -1.61 -2.11
CA LEU A 19 10.42 -2.47 -1.37
C LEU A 19 11.79 -2.57 -2.04
N MET A 20 11.82 -2.65 -3.36
CA MET A 20 13.08 -2.67 -4.10
C MET A 20 13.88 -1.40 -3.86
N ASN A 21 13.21 -0.26 -3.91
CA ASN A 21 13.89 1.02 -3.65
C ASN A 21 14.48 1.06 -2.25
N ARG A 22 13.76 0.52 -1.28
CA ARG A 22 14.25 0.47 0.10
C ARG A 22 15.45 -0.45 0.23
N GLN A 23 15.46 -1.56 -0.52
CA GLN A 23 16.60 -2.46 -0.55
C GLN A 23 17.83 -1.77 -1.12
N ILE A 24 17.64 -1.01 -2.17
CA ILE A 24 18.73 -0.26 -2.80
C ILE A 24 19.30 0.76 -1.81
N GLU A 25 18.43 1.49 -1.14
CA GLU A 25 18.87 2.49 -0.16
C GLU A 25 19.61 1.87 1.00
N LYS A 26 19.12 0.71 1.44
CA LYS A 26 19.76 -0.01 2.55
C LYS A 26 21.08 -0.65 2.12
N GLY A 27 21.17 -1.04 0.86
CA GLY A 27 22.34 -1.74 0.35
C GLY A 27 22.30 -3.24 0.60
N GLY A 28 21.11 -3.81 0.78
CA GLY A 28 20.94 -5.23 1.02
C GLY A 28 19.49 -5.60 1.18
N GLU A 29 19.24 -6.86 1.48
CA GLU A 29 17.88 -7.35 1.64
C GLU A 29 17.21 -6.79 2.87
N LEU A 30 15.91 -6.58 2.77
CA LEU A 30 15.10 -6.14 3.90
C LEU A 30 14.74 -7.33 4.78
N THR A 31 14.75 -7.12 6.08
CA THR A 31 14.25 -8.13 7.01
C THR A 31 12.72 -8.13 6.99
N ASP A 32 12.11 -9.16 7.56
CA ASP A 32 10.65 -9.24 7.65
C ASP A 32 10.08 -8.04 8.40
N GLU A 33 10.75 -7.63 9.46
CA GLU A 33 10.36 -6.45 10.22
C GLU A 33 10.38 -5.19 9.36
N GLU A 34 11.44 -5.03 8.58
CA GLU A 34 11.58 -3.87 7.70
C GLU A 34 10.50 -3.86 6.63
N ILE A 35 10.20 -5.03 6.07
CA ILE A 35 9.13 -5.15 5.07
C ILE A 35 7.79 -4.78 5.68
N THR A 36 7.51 -5.30 6.87
CA THR A 36 6.27 -5.00 7.58
C THR A 36 6.12 -3.50 7.84
N LYS A 37 7.18 -2.87 8.32
CA LYS A 37 7.16 -1.43 8.58
C LYS A 37 6.95 -0.63 7.31
N ALA A 38 7.59 -1.05 6.22
CA ALA A 38 7.41 -0.37 4.93
C ALA A 38 5.96 -0.44 4.47
N MET A 39 5.35 -1.61 4.59
CA MET A 39 3.96 -1.78 4.17
C MET A 39 2.99 -1.01 5.08
N GLN A 40 3.26 -0.98 6.37
CA GLN A 40 2.45 -0.19 7.31
C GLN A 40 2.54 1.30 6.98
N SER A 41 3.71 1.76 6.59
CA SER A 41 3.92 3.13 6.17
C SER A 41 3.09 3.47 4.93
N LEU A 42 3.05 2.55 3.96
CA LEU A 42 2.23 2.72 2.77
C LEU A 42 0.75 2.82 3.12
N VAL A 43 0.29 1.98 4.03
CA VAL A 43 -1.10 2.01 4.48
C VAL A 43 -1.41 3.35 5.15
N LYS A 44 -0.53 3.81 6.01
CA LYS A 44 -0.72 5.06 6.72
C LYS A 44 -0.84 6.24 5.76
N GLN A 45 0.05 6.30 4.77
CA GLN A 45 0.02 7.35 3.77
C GLN A 45 -1.31 7.35 3.02
N ARG A 46 -1.82 6.16 2.70
CA ARG A 46 -3.07 6.05 1.98
C ARG A 46 -4.26 6.43 2.83
N ARG A 47 -4.22 6.13 4.11
CA ARG A 47 -5.28 6.56 5.02
C ARG A 47 -5.35 8.07 5.11
N ASP A 48 -4.20 8.73 5.18
CA ASP A 48 -4.14 10.18 5.18
C ASP A 48 -4.72 10.75 3.89
N SER A 49 -4.39 10.12 2.76
CA SER A 49 -4.93 10.52 1.46
C SER A 49 -6.44 10.36 1.41
N ILE A 50 -6.95 9.26 1.96
CA ILE A 50 -8.40 9.02 2.02
C ILE A 50 -9.09 10.15 2.77
N ASP A 51 -8.55 10.51 3.91
CA ASP A 51 -9.12 11.60 4.70
C ASP A 51 -9.16 12.90 3.92
N GLN A 52 -8.09 13.19 3.20
CA GLN A 52 -8.02 14.41 2.38
C GLN A 52 -9.02 14.35 1.23
N TYR A 53 -9.14 13.22 0.57
CA TYR A 53 -10.08 13.06 -0.52
C TYR A 53 -11.52 13.21 -0.06
N LYS A 54 -11.84 12.63 1.08
CA LYS A 54 -13.18 12.75 1.64
C LYS A 54 -13.49 14.20 2.01
N ALA A 55 -12.53 14.89 2.60
CA ALA A 55 -12.70 16.30 2.95
C ALA A 55 -12.92 17.17 1.71
N ALA A 56 -12.31 16.76 0.60
CA ALA A 56 -12.45 17.47 -0.68
C ALA A 56 -13.67 17.02 -1.48
N GLY A 57 -14.45 16.06 -0.98
CA GLY A 57 -15.60 15.54 -1.67
C GLY A 57 -15.27 14.60 -2.81
N ARG A 58 -14.09 14.01 -2.77
CA ARG A 58 -13.63 13.10 -3.82
C ARG A 58 -13.72 11.65 -3.38
N ASP A 59 -14.93 11.18 -3.20
CA ASP A 59 -15.19 9.84 -2.69
C ASP A 59 -14.63 8.74 -3.60
N GLU A 60 -14.65 8.94 -4.90
CA GLU A 60 -14.14 7.94 -5.83
C GLU A 60 -12.65 7.67 -5.62
N LEU A 61 -11.88 8.74 -5.41
CA LEU A 61 -10.46 8.61 -5.15
C LEU A 61 -10.20 7.98 -3.79
N ALA A 62 -11.04 8.33 -2.80
CA ALA A 62 -10.94 7.73 -1.48
C ALA A 62 -11.19 6.23 -1.53
N GLU A 63 -12.18 5.81 -2.30
CA GLU A 63 -12.50 4.40 -2.45
C GLU A 63 -11.36 3.63 -3.12
N LYS A 64 -10.73 4.23 -4.11
CA LYS A 64 -9.61 3.62 -4.79
C LYS A 64 -8.44 3.40 -3.84
N GLU A 65 -8.14 4.41 -3.02
CA GLU A 65 -7.08 4.28 -2.02
C GLU A 65 -7.42 3.22 -0.98
N ALA A 66 -8.68 3.16 -0.58
CA ALA A 66 -9.13 2.15 0.38
C ALA A 66 -8.95 0.74 -0.18
N ALA A 67 -9.23 0.56 -1.47
CA ALA A 67 -9.02 -0.73 -2.12
C ALA A 67 -7.55 -1.13 -2.12
N GLU A 68 -6.67 -0.17 -2.34
CA GLU A 68 -5.23 -0.43 -2.29
C GLU A 68 -4.78 -0.82 -0.89
N ILE A 69 -5.33 -0.17 0.12
CA ILE A 69 -5.03 -0.52 1.50
C ILE A 69 -5.42 -1.97 1.78
N ALA A 70 -6.60 -2.37 1.32
CA ALA A 70 -7.07 -3.74 1.52
C ALA A 70 -6.10 -4.75 0.90
N VAL A 71 -5.59 -4.47 -0.28
CA VAL A 71 -4.62 -5.34 -0.94
C VAL A 71 -3.33 -5.42 -0.13
N ILE A 72 -2.82 -4.28 0.32
CA ILE A 72 -1.60 -4.25 1.11
C ILE A 72 -1.78 -5.02 2.41
N GLU A 73 -2.92 -4.84 3.08
CA GLU A 73 -3.17 -5.50 4.35
C GLU A 73 -3.28 -7.02 4.22
N GLU A 74 -3.69 -7.51 3.06
CA GLU A 74 -3.71 -8.95 2.80
C GLU A 74 -2.32 -9.56 2.92
N TYR A 75 -1.30 -8.78 2.65
CA TYR A 75 0.09 -9.24 2.66
C TYR A 75 0.83 -8.88 3.93
N LEU A 76 0.22 -8.05 4.78
CA LEU A 76 0.81 -7.73 6.07
C LEU A 76 0.59 -8.89 7.04
N PRO A 77 1.62 -9.27 7.82
CA PRO A 77 1.39 -10.26 8.87
C PRO A 77 0.40 -9.67 9.87
N GLN A 78 -0.66 -10.39 10.09
CA GLN A 78 -1.68 -9.97 11.05
C GLN A 78 -1.17 -10.28 12.44
N ALA A 79 -0.76 -9.25 13.15
CA ALA A 79 -0.36 -9.42 14.53
C ALA A 79 -1.61 -9.74 15.34
N ALA A 80 -1.61 -10.84 15.99
CA ALA A 80 -2.76 -11.26 16.79
C ALA A 80 -2.92 -10.35 18.00
#